data_2d48d956f867836029c9cdde7a5a0615
#
_entry.id   2d48d956f867836029c9cdde7a5a0615
#
_cell.length_a   1.000
_cell.length_b   1.000
_cell.length_c   1.000
_cell.angle_alpha   90.00
_cell.angle_beta   90.00
_cell.angle_gamma   90.00
#
_symmetry.space_group_name_H-M   'P 1'
#
loop_
_entity.id
_entity.type
_entity.pdbx_description
1 polymer ?
#
loop_
_entity_poly.entity_id
_entity_poly.type
_entity_poly.pdbx_seq_one_letter_code
_entity_poly.pdbx_strand_id
1 'polypeptide(L)'
;NTFAERLQGCFQFSMNGGKPPAADSREITALSTYAYWLSTKAPTGVELPGRGYPDVPEPKGGYNLTRGAAVYKDQCAICHGDNGQGQKAGEDYVMPPLWGKDSYNWGAGMHRINTAASFIKHNMPLGKANSLSDEQAWDVAAYVNTHERPQDPRLVEGSVEKTRVKFHANDGVNVYGQTVNGVLIGQGTQ
;
A
#
# COMPACT_ATOMS: atom_id res chain seq x y z
N ASN A 1 19.27 6.32 -2.92
CA ASN A 1 18.74 5.74 -1.66
C ASN A 1 19.56 4.49 -1.31
N THR A 2 20.02 4.42 -0.06
CA THR A 2 20.67 3.24 0.50
C THR A 2 19.64 2.16 0.86
N PHE A 3 20.11 0.93 1.12
CA PHE A 3 19.22 -0.14 1.59
C PHE A 3 18.65 0.16 2.98
N ALA A 4 19.46 0.76 3.87
CA ALA A 4 18.97 1.22 5.19
C ALA A 4 17.82 2.24 5.07
N GLU A 5 17.93 3.22 4.17
CA GLU A 5 16.84 4.18 3.90
C GLU A 5 15.58 3.49 3.36
N ARG A 6 15.72 2.42 2.55
CA ARG A 6 14.57 1.61 2.10
C ARG A 6 13.89 0.88 3.25
N LEU A 7 14.66 0.31 4.17
CA LEU A 7 14.12 -0.31 5.38
C LEU A 7 13.42 0.72 6.27
N GLN A 8 14.05 1.87 6.50
CA GLN A 8 13.44 2.98 7.25
C GLN A 8 12.11 3.41 6.64
N GLY A 9 12.01 3.47 5.31
CA GLY A 9 10.75 3.75 4.62
C GLY A 9 9.66 2.70 4.88
N CYS A 10 9.99 1.42 5.03
CA CYS A 10 9.01 0.41 5.41
C CYS A 10 8.44 0.66 6.81
N PHE A 11 9.30 0.99 7.79
CA PHE A 11 8.84 1.35 9.14
C PHE A 11 7.97 2.61 9.14
N GLN A 12 8.40 3.65 8.45
CA GLN A 12 7.74 4.95 8.45
C GLN A 12 6.41 4.94 7.70
N PHE A 13 6.36 4.32 6.54
CA PHE A 13 5.22 4.39 5.63
C PHE A 13 4.31 3.17 5.70
N SER A 14 4.83 2.00 5.36
CA SER A 14 4.02 0.78 5.26
C SER A 14 3.52 0.30 6.61
N MET A 15 4.32 0.44 7.66
CA MET A 15 3.94 0.08 9.02
C MET A 15 3.31 1.24 9.80
N ASN A 16 3.31 2.45 9.24
CA ASN A 16 2.87 3.67 9.92
C ASN A 16 3.52 3.85 11.31
N GLY A 17 4.76 3.42 11.46
CA GLY A 17 5.47 3.33 12.74
C GLY A 17 6.05 4.66 13.26
N GLY A 18 5.70 5.80 12.63
CA GLY A 18 6.23 7.11 13.02
C GLY A 18 7.71 7.27 12.63
N LYS A 19 8.55 7.68 13.59
CA LYS A 19 9.98 7.86 13.34
C LYS A 19 10.66 6.49 13.17
N PRO A 20 11.31 6.23 12.02
CA PRO A 20 11.97 4.95 11.81
C PRO A 20 13.22 4.80 12.71
N PRO A 21 13.68 3.56 12.96
CA PRO A 21 14.95 3.31 13.63
C PRO A 21 16.11 3.99 12.90
N ALA A 22 17.16 4.38 13.64
CA ALA A 22 18.35 4.96 13.03
C ALA A 22 19.05 3.96 12.08
N ALA A 23 19.71 4.46 11.05
CA ALA A 23 20.34 3.62 10.03
C ALA A 23 21.38 2.65 10.58
N ASP A 24 22.03 2.99 11.69
CA ASP A 24 23.00 2.21 12.44
C ASP A 24 22.42 1.43 13.62
N SER A 25 21.10 1.43 13.78
CA SER A 25 20.42 0.71 14.84
C SER A 25 20.56 -0.81 14.68
N ARG A 26 20.37 -1.53 15.78
CA ARG A 26 20.41 -3.00 15.81
C ARG A 26 19.37 -3.62 14.86
N GLU A 27 18.19 -3.05 14.78
CA GLU A 27 17.09 -3.51 13.91
C GLU A 27 17.44 -3.38 12.44
N ILE A 28 17.92 -2.20 12.02
CA ILE A 28 18.32 -1.93 10.63
C ILE A 28 19.53 -2.79 10.26
N THR A 29 20.50 -2.93 11.16
CA THR A 29 21.69 -3.78 10.96
C THR A 29 21.27 -5.25 10.79
N ALA A 30 20.39 -5.77 11.67
CA ALA A 30 19.93 -7.16 11.59
C ALA A 30 19.17 -7.45 10.30
N LEU A 31 18.24 -6.56 9.91
CA LEU A 31 17.47 -6.69 8.66
C LEU A 31 18.38 -6.59 7.43
N SER A 32 19.34 -5.68 7.45
CA SER A 32 20.31 -5.54 6.35
C SER A 32 21.19 -6.79 6.21
N THR A 33 21.65 -7.34 7.33
CA THR A 33 22.45 -8.58 7.34
C THR A 33 21.64 -9.78 6.83
N TYR A 34 20.38 -9.89 7.25
CA TYR A 34 19.49 -10.95 6.78
C TYR A 34 19.20 -10.83 5.28
N ALA A 35 18.92 -9.65 4.78
CA ALA A 35 18.70 -9.42 3.36
C ALA A 35 19.96 -9.71 2.53
N TYR A 36 21.14 -9.33 3.04
CA TYR A 36 22.41 -9.65 2.40
C TYR A 36 22.64 -11.18 2.35
N TRP A 37 22.36 -11.88 3.45
CA TRP A 37 22.44 -13.34 3.49
C TRP A 37 21.50 -14.01 2.48
N LEU A 38 20.23 -13.57 2.40
CA LEU A 38 19.28 -14.05 1.41
C LEU A 38 19.72 -13.84 -0.04
N SER A 39 20.42 -12.74 -0.31
CA SER A 39 20.92 -12.39 -1.64
C SER A 39 22.28 -13.01 -1.98
N THR A 40 22.83 -13.87 -1.10
CA THR A 40 24.13 -14.50 -1.32
C THR A 40 24.16 -15.28 -2.65
N LYS A 41 25.15 -14.99 -3.50
CA LYS A 41 25.31 -15.53 -4.86
C LYS A 41 24.27 -15.05 -5.88
N ALA A 42 23.35 -14.16 -5.54
CA ALA A 42 22.51 -13.52 -6.53
C ALA A 42 23.35 -12.56 -7.41
N PRO A 43 23.14 -12.55 -8.73
CA PRO A 43 23.84 -11.60 -9.59
C PRO A 43 23.45 -10.16 -9.27
N THR A 44 24.41 -9.24 -9.34
CA THR A 44 24.18 -7.80 -9.14
C THR A 44 24.16 -7.06 -10.47
N GLY A 45 23.51 -5.90 -10.52
CA GLY A 45 23.42 -5.07 -11.73
C GLY A 45 22.51 -5.61 -12.83
N VAL A 46 21.71 -6.65 -12.53
CA VAL A 46 20.73 -7.23 -13.45
C VAL A 46 19.34 -7.23 -12.81
N GLU A 47 18.30 -7.22 -13.64
CA GLU A 47 16.94 -7.46 -13.17
C GLU A 47 16.72 -8.96 -12.96
N LEU A 48 16.36 -9.33 -11.74
CA LEU A 48 16.07 -10.72 -11.42
C LEU A 48 14.61 -11.06 -11.78
N PRO A 49 14.36 -12.25 -12.36
CA PRO A 49 12.99 -12.73 -12.59
C PRO A 49 12.20 -12.77 -11.26
N GLY A 50 10.93 -12.37 -11.32
CA GLY A 50 10.06 -12.36 -10.14
C GLY A 50 10.28 -11.19 -9.18
N ARG A 51 11.06 -10.17 -9.57
CA ARG A 51 11.19 -8.93 -8.80
C ARG A 51 9.89 -8.14 -8.78
N GLY A 52 9.48 -7.71 -7.59
CA GLY A 52 8.26 -6.92 -7.41
C GLY A 52 6.97 -7.74 -7.56
N TYR A 53 5.88 -7.07 -7.78
CA TYR A 53 4.61 -7.71 -8.16
C TYR A 53 4.49 -7.67 -9.68
N PRO A 54 4.08 -8.77 -10.34
CA PRO A 54 3.83 -8.75 -11.78
C PRO A 54 2.80 -7.67 -12.13
N ASP A 55 3.08 -6.90 -13.17
CA ASP A 55 2.18 -5.82 -13.58
C ASP A 55 0.83 -6.36 -14.04
N VAL A 56 -0.23 -5.71 -13.60
CA VAL A 56 -1.59 -5.95 -14.07
C VAL A 56 -1.99 -4.77 -14.96
N PRO A 57 -2.24 -4.97 -16.25
CA PRO A 57 -2.59 -3.89 -17.16
C PRO A 57 -3.83 -3.13 -16.70
N GLU A 58 -3.80 -1.81 -16.83
CA GLU A 58 -4.97 -0.99 -16.54
C GLU A 58 -6.11 -1.36 -17.52
N PRO A 59 -7.34 -1.59 -17.02
CA PRO A 59 -8.48 -1.87 -17.87
C PRO A 59 -8.74 -0.71 -18.85
N LYS A 60 -9.11 -1.02 -20.09
CA LYS A 60 -9.38 -0.01 -21.14
C LYS A 60 -10.41 1.05 -20.74
N GLY A 61 -11.35 0.73 -19.84
CA GLY A 61 -12.36 1.63 -19.31
C GLY A 61 -11.96 2.29 -17.96
N GLY A 62 -10.72 2.12 -17.51
CA GLY A 62 -10.28 2.50 -16.18
C GLY A 62 -10.93 1.64 -15.08
N TYR A 63 -10.74 2.05 -13.84
CA TYR A 63 -11.35 1.40 -12.69
C TYR A 63 -12.77 1.95 -12.40
N ASN A 64 -13.58 1.16 -11.68
CA ASN A 64 -14.93 1.54 -11.28
C ASN A 64 -15.14 1.29 -9.78
N LEU A 65 -15.41 2.35 -9.02
CA LEU A 65 -15.55 2.28 -7.57
C LEU A 65 -16.75 1.48 -7.10
N THR A 66 -17.86 1.50 -7.84
CA THR A 66 -19.07 0.72 -7.49
C THR A 66 -18.82 -0.77 -7.66
N ARG A 67 -18.18 -1.19 -8.75
CA ARG A 67 -17.77 -2.59 -8.92
C ARG A 67 -16.72 -2.97 -7.86
N GLY A 68 -15.77 -2.07 -7.56
CA GLY A 68 -14.77 -2.29 -6.51
C GLY A 68 -15.38 -2.51 -5.14
N ALA A 69 -16.40 -1.73 -4.76
CA ALA A 69 -17.17 -1.93 -3.54
C ALA A 69 -17.86 -3.31 -3.50
N ALA A 70 -18.43 -3.75 -4.62
CA ALA A 70 -19.06 -5.06 -4.72
C ALA A 70 -18.04 -6.20 -4.57
N VAL A 71 -16.89 -6.10 -5.26
CA VAL A 71 -15.78 -7.06 -5.12
C VAL A 71 -15.26 -7.09 -3.67
N TYR A 72 -15.09 -5.92 -3.05
CA TYR A 72 -14.66 -5.84 -1.66
C TYR A 72 -15.61 -6.59 -0.73
N LYS A 73 -16.89 -6.30 -0.83
CA LYS A 73 -17.93 -6.93 0.00
C LYS A 73 -17.95 -8.45 -0.17
N ASP A 74 -17.80 -8.94 -1.39
CA ASP A 74 -17.91 -10.36 -1.72
C ASP A 74 -16.63 -11.15 -1.38
N GLN A 75 -15.44 -10.57 -1.58
CA GLN A 75 -14.18 -11.31 -1.56
C GLN A 75 -13.22 -10.88 -0.43
N CYS A 76 -13.38 -9.68 0.14
CA CYS A 76 -12.40 -9.10 1.05
C CYS A 76 -12.94 -8.89 2.47
N ALA A 77 -14.20 -8.49 2.59
CA ALA A 77 -14.82 -8.09 3.85
C ALA A 77 -14.83 -9.22 4.91
N ILE A 78 -14.91 -10.48 4.48
CA ILE A 78 -14.89 -11.64 5.39
C ILE A 78 -13.62 -11.67 6.26
N CYS A 79 -12.49 -11.19 5.74
CA CYS A 79 -11.22 -11.12 6.48
C CYS A 79 -10.93 -9.70 6.98
N HIS A 80 -11.14 -8.69 6.14
CA HIS A 80 -10.75 -7.31 6.46
C HIS A 80 -11.87 -6.49 7.11
N GLY A 81 -13.05 -7.07 7.35
CA GLY A 81 -14.21 -6.40 7.92
C GLY A 81 -14.97 -5.55 6.88
N ASP A 82 -16.28 -5.36 7.08
CA ASP A 82 -17.10 -4.53 6.19
C ASP A 82 -16.62 -3.07 6.14
N ASN A 83 -16.01 -2.61 7.23
CA ASN A 83 -15.47 -1.28 7.40
C ASN A 83 -13.95 -1.19 7.11
N GLY A 84 -13.30 -2.26 6.64
CA GLY A 84 -11.89 -2.30 6.31
C GLY A 84 -10.92 -2.20 7.49
N GLN A 85 -11.42 -2.32 8.72
CA GLN A 85 -10.61 -2.17 9.93
C GLN A 85 -9.90 -3.46 10.37
N GLY A 86 -10.00 -4.53 9.57
CA GLY A 86 -9.38 -5.80 9.87
C GLY A 86 -10.03 -6.55 11.04
N GLN A 87 -9.35 -7.57 11.53
CA GLN A 87 -9.81 -8.37 12.66
C GLN A 87 -8.68 -8.53 13.68
N LYS A 88 -9.01 -8.44 14.96
CA LYS A 88 -8.07 -8.59 16.07
C LYS A 88 -8.32 -9.88 16.84
N ALA A 89 -7.22 -10.48 17.38
CA ALA A 89 -7.26 -11.47 18.42
C ALA A 89 -6.50 -10.88 19.64
N GLY A 90 -7.27 -10.44 20.62
CA GLY A 90 -6.73 -9.59 21.69
C GLY A 90 -6.31 -8.22 21.17
N GLU A 91 -5.07 -7.83 21.39
CA GLU A 91 -4.52 -6.55 20.92
C GLU A 91 -3.93 -6.62 19.50
N ASP A 92 -3.61 -7.81 19.03
CA ASP A 92 -2.94 -8.03 17.75
C ASP A 92 -3.91 -8.20 16.59
N TYR A 93 -3.54 -7.66 15.42
CA TYR A 93 -4.26 -7.89 14.19
C TYR A 93 -3.93 -9.28 13.61
N VAL A 94 -4.95 -10.13 13.48
CA VAL A 94 -4.85 -11.39 12.71
C VAL A 94 -5.16 -11.16 11.23
N MET A 95 -6.01 -10.17 10.93
CA MET A 95 -6.24 -9.66 9.58
C MET A 95 -6.04 -8.15 9.62
N PRO A 96 -5.12 -7.60 8.81
CA PRO A 96 -4.75 -6.18 8.91
C PRO A 96 -5.85 -5.26 8.42
N PRO A 97 -5.93 -4.03 8.96
CA PRO A 97 -6.78 -2.98 8.40
C PRO A 97 -6.25 -2.50 7.05
N LEU A 98 -7.17 -2.19 6.12
CA LEU A 98 -6.84 -1.71 4.79
C LEU A 98 -6.93 -0.18 4.66
N TRP A 99 -7.69 0.45 5.55
CA TRP A 99 -7.79 1.91 5.71
C TRP A 99 -8.08 2.28 7.17
N GLY A 100 -8.25 3.55 7.47
CA GLY A 100 -8.44 4.04 8.83
C GLY A 100 -7.11 4.20 9.58
N LYS A 101 -7.21 4.56 10.86
CA LYS A 101 -6.08 5.01 11.68
C LYS A 101 -4.96 4.00 11.91
N ASP A 102 -5.27 2.71 11.86
CA ASP A 102 -4.32 1.63 12.14
C ASP A 102 -3.75 0.98 10.86
N SER A 103 -4.08 1.52 9.68
CA SER A 103 -3.54 1.04 8.41
C SER A 103 -2.21 1.71 8.04
N TYR A 104 -1.62 1.29 6.92
CA TYR A 104 -0.49 2.01 6.30
C TYR A 104 -0.87 3.45 5.95
N ASN A 105 0.09 4.37 5.98
CA ASN A 105 -0.17 5.77 5.71
C ASN A 105 -0.09 6.13 4.22
N TRP A 106 -0.46 7.38 3.88
CA TRP A 106 -0.45 7.86 2.51
C TRP A 106 0.93 7.91 1.84
N GLY A 107 2.02 7.78 2.58
CA GLY A 107 3.37 7.65 2.03
C GLY A 107 3.74 6.24 1.58
N ALA A 108 2.93 5.22 1.94
CA ALA A 108 3.20 3.83 1.59
C ALA A 108 2.91 3.55 0.11
N GLY A 109 3.71 2.68 -0.52
CA GLY A 109 3.55 2.36 -1.93
C GLY A 109 2.20 1.76 -2.34
N MET A 110 1.46 1.19 -1.37
CA MET A 110 0.12 0.63 -1.60
C MET A 110 -0.99 1.67 -1.81
N HIS A 111 -0.72 2.97 -1.58
CA HIS A 111 -1.65 4.02 -1.99
C HIS A 111 -1.78 4.15 -3.52
N ARG A 112 -0.82 3.61 -4.27
CA ARG A 112 -0.87 3.54 -5.73
C ARG A 112 -1.79 2.42 -6.16
N ILE A 113 -2.82 2.76 -6.91
CA ILE A 113 -3.85 1.80 -7.37
C ILE A 113 -3.23 0.69 -8.21
N ASN A 114 -2.32 1.01 -9.13
CA ASN A 114 -1.64 0.02 -9.95
C ASN A 114 -0.79 -0.96 -9.10
N THR A 115 -0.07 -0.47 -8.09
CA THR A 115 0.71 -1.33 -7.18
C THR A 115 -0.21 -2.21 -6.32
N ALA A 116 -1.29 -1.63 -5.78
CA ALA A 116 -2.27 -2.36 -5.02
C ALA A 116 -3.00 -3.42 -5.87
N ALA A 117 -3.39 -3.09 -7.11
CA ALA A 117 -4.01 -4.03 -8.03
C ALA A 117 -3.11 -5.23 -8.34
N SER A 118 -1.81 -4.98 -8.61
CA SER A 118 -0.82 -6.02 -8.82
C SER A 118 -0.66 -6.93 -7.59
N PHE A 119 -0.57 -6.35 -6.41
CA PHE A 119 -0.52 -7.12 -5.16
C PHE A 119 -1.79 -7.95 -4.94
N ILE A 120 -2.95 -7.32 -5.07
CA ILE A 120 -4.26 -7.97 -4.86
C ILE A 120 -4.44 -9.13 -5.83
N LYS A 121 -4.21 -8.93 -7.11
CA LYS A 121 -4.33 -9.96 -8.15
C LYS A 121 -3.55 -11.23 -7.80
N HIS A 122 -2.28 -11.05 -7.40
CA HIS A 122 -1.36 -12.18 -7.23
C HIS A 122 -1.32 -12.77 -5.83
N ASN A 123 -1.92 -12.10 -4.82
CA ASN A 123 -1.82 -12.56 -3.43
C ASN A 123 -3.17 -12.66 -2.71
N MET A 124 -4.22 -11.99 -3.20
CA MET A 124 -5.52 -11.92 -2.54
C MET A 124 -6.65 -12.48 -3.41
N PRO A 125 -7.71 -13.03 -2.82
CA PRO A 125 -7.87 -13.35 -1.39
C PRO A 125 -6.82 -14.39 -0.94
N LEU A 126 -6.41 -14.32 0.33
CA LEU A 126 -5.40 -15.23 0.89
C LEU A 126 -5.81 -16.69 0.67
N GLY A 127 -4.91 -17.47 0.08
CA GLY A 127 -5.17 -18.86 -0.32
C GLY A 127 -5.92 -19.04 -1.64
N LYS A 128 -6.30 -17.94 -2.31
CA LYS A 128 -6.97 -17.95 -3.63
C LYS A 128 -6.31 -16.96 -4.61
N ALA A 129 -4.99 -16.91 -4.61
CA ALA A 129 -4.23 -16.05 -5.51
C ALA A 129 -4.67 -16.22 -6.98
N ASN A 130 -4.68 -15.13 -7.75
CA ASN A 130 -5.10 -15.08 -9.16
C ASN A 130 -6.57 -15.43 -9.43
N SER A 131 -7.44 -15.49 -8.42
CA SER A 131 -8.87 -15.78 -8.62
C SER A 131 -9.67 -14.57 -9.14
N LEU A 132 -9.21 -13.35 -8.89
CA LEU A 132 -9.84 -12.13 -9.40
C LEU A 132 -9.45 -11.90 -10.86
N SER A 133 -10.33 -11.29 -11.66
CA SER A 133 -9.93 -10.75 -12.96
C SER A 133 -9.04 -9.51 -12.78
N ASP A 134 -8.34 -9.09 -13.83
CA ASP A 134 -7.53 -7.86 -13.80
C ASP A 134 -8.39 -6.63 -13.50
N GLU A 135 -9.58 -6.55 -14.12
CA GLU A 135 -10.55 -5.49 -13.87
C GLU A 135 -11.02 -5.48 -12.40
N GLN A 136 -11.34 -6.64 -11.82
CA GLN A 136 -11.72 -6.75 -10.40
C GLN A 136 -10.60 -6.30 -9.47
N ALA A 137 -9.35 -6.67 -9.77
CA ALA A 137 -8.20 -6.27 -8.97
C ALA A 137 -7.99 -4.73 -9.00
N TRP A 138 -8.13 -4.10 -10.16
CA TRP A 138 -8.07 -2.65 -10.29
C TRP A 138 -9.23 -1.93 -9.60
N ASP A 139 -10.45 -2.41 -9.79
CA ASP A 139 -11.65 -1.86 -9.18
C ASP A 139 -11.57 -1.87 -7.65
N VAL A 140 -11.21 -3.02 -7.06
CA VAL A 140 -11.11 -3.13 -5.60
C VAL A 140 -9.90 -2.39 -5.04
N ALA A 141 -8.78 -2.33 -5.77
CA ALA A 141 -7.62 -1.51 -5.40
C ALA A 141 -7.98 -0.02 -5.34
N ALA A 142 -8.72 0.46 -6.34
CA ALA A 142 -9.22 1.83 -6.36
C ALA A 142 -10.19 2.09 -5.21
N TYR A 143 -11.18 1.20 -4.99
CA TYR A 143 -12.13 1.31 -3.88
C TYR A 143 -11.43 1.41 -2.53
N VAL A 144 -10.49 0.53 -2.22
CA VAL A 144 -9.70 0.55 -0.97
C VAL A 144 -8.94 1.87 -0.82
N ASN A 145 -8.42 2.42 -1.92
CA ASN A 145 -7.63 3.65 -1.89
C ASN A 145 -8.45 4.95 -1.91
N THR A 146 -9.78 4.88 -1.98
CA THR A 146 -10.65 6.06 -1.76
C THR A 146 -11.00 6.31 -0.28
N HIS A 147 -10.51 5.46 0.63
CA HIS A 147 -10.74 5.63 2.05
C HIS A 147 -9.55 6.28 2.74
N GLU A 148 -9.84 7.16 3.71
CA GLU A 148 -8.80 7.83 4.47
C GLU A 148 -7.98 6.85 5.33
N ARG A 149 -6.71 7.17 5.45
CA ARG A 149 -5.69 6.47 6.21
C ARG A 149 -4.77 7.47 6.89
N PRO A 150 -3.82 7.08 7.75
CA PRO A 150 -2.94 8.02 8.39
C PRO A 150 -2.22 8.93 7.39
N GLN A 151 -1.99 10.18 7.78
CA GLN A 151 -1.39 11.20 6.92
C GLN A 151 -0.01 10.79 6.42
N ASP A 152 0.35 11.27 5.22
CA ASP A 152 1.74 11.16 4.74
C ASP A 152 2.68 11.88 5.72
N PRO A 153 3.66 11.20 6.32
CA PRO A 153 4.63 11.83 7.22
C PRO A 153 5.45 12.94 6.58
N ARG A 154 5.44 13.05 5.25
CA ARG A 154 6.12 14.08 4.48
C ARG A 154 5.22 15.28 4.17
N LEU A 155 4.08 15.44 4.85
CA LEU A 155 3.11 16.51 4.61
C LEU A 155 3.80 17.88 4.52
N VAL A 156 3.73 18.49 3.34
CA VAL A 156 4.41 19.75 3.03
C VAL A 156 3.59 20.93 3.54
N GLU A 157 4.09 21.64 4.53
CA GLU A 157 3.47 22.86 5.09
C GLU A 157 1.97 22.67 5.43
N GLY A 158 1.59 21.50 5.90
CA GLY A 158 0.19 21.18 6.22
C GLY A 158 -0.75 21.07 5.02
N SER A 159 -0.22 21.03 3.78
CA SER A 159 -1.00 21.06 2.56
C SER A 159 -0.96 19.73 1.81
N VAL A 160 -2.13 19.13 1.62
CA VAL A 160 -2.31 17.93 0.78
C VAL A 160 -1.92 18.23 -0.67
N GLU A 161 -2.29 19.40 -1.20
CA GLU A 161 -1.96 19.78 -2.58
C GLU A 161 -0.45 19.92 -2.81
N LYS A 162 0.27 20.61 -1.91
CA LYS A 162 1.74 20.74 -2.00
C LYS A 162 2.41 19.36 -1.89
N THR A 163 1.90 18.49 -1.02
CA THR A 163 2.40 17.13 -0.83
C THR A 163 2.16 16.29 -2.09
N ARG A 164 0.97 16.41 -2.68
CA ARG A 164 0.64 15.76 -3.95
C ARG A 164 1.62 16.16 -5.05
N VAL A 165 1.82 17.45 -5.26
CA VAL A 165 2.74 17.95 -6.30
C VAL A 165 4.16 17.43 -6.09
N LYS A 166 4.62 17.39 -4.85
CA LYS A 166 6.01 17.02 -4.54
C LYS A 166 6.27 15.51 -4.56
N PHE A 167 5.31 14.70 -4.12
CA PHE A 167 5.55 13.27 -3.85
C PHE A 167 4.61 12.31 -4.59
N HIS A 168 3.45 12.77 -5.07
CA HIS A 168 2.42 11.88 -5.61
C HIS A 168 1.99 12.21 -7.05
N ALA A 169 2.39 13.34 -7.61
CA ALA A 169 1.97 13.72 -8.97
C ALA A 169 2.42 12.75 -10.05
N ASN A 170 3.60 12.14 -9.87
CA ASN A 170 4.21 11.18 -10.80
C ASN A 170 4.43 9.80 -10.15
N ASP A 171 3.66 9.49 -9.13
CA ASP A 171 3.82 8.28 -8.32
C ASP A 171 2.78 7.20 -8.70
N GLY A 172 2.63 6.92 -10.00
CA GLY A 172 1.65 5.96 -10.52
C GLY A 172 0.20 6.45 -10.41
N VAL A 173 -0.75 5.56 -10.69
CA VAL A 173 -2.18 5.87 -10.60
C VAL A 173 -2.59 5.93 -9.12
N ASN A 174 -3.03 7.09 -8.65
CA ASN A 174 -3.43 7.29 -7.25
C ASN A 174 -4.48 8.40 -7.12
N VAL A 175 -5.16 8.45 -5.98
CA VAL A 175 -6.22 9.43 -5.68
C VAL A 175 -5.80 10.47 -4.63
N TYR A 176 -4.57 10.45 -4.15
CA TYR A 176 -4.09 11.41 -3.15
C TYR A 176 -4.19 12.85 -3.67
N GLY A 177 -4.81 13.72 -2.90
CA GLY A 177 -5.08 15.10 -3.29
C GLY A 177 -6.11 15.27 -4.42
N GLN A 178 -6.93 14.26 -4.69
CA GLN A 178 -8.06 14.34 -5.61
C GLN A 178 -9.37 14.37 -4.82
N THR A 179 -10.41 14.97 -5.42
CA THR A 179 -11.76 14.93 -4.85
C THR A 179 -12.49 13.72 -5.41
N VAL A 180 -12.86 12.79 -4.54
CA VAL A 180 -13.62 11.59 -4.89
C VAL A 180 -14.94 11.64 -4.14
N ASN A 181 -16.08 11.55 -4.86
CA ASN A 181 -17.42 11.65 -4.30
C ASN A 181 -17.60 12.89 -3.38
N GLY A 182 -17.01 14.03 -3.74
CA GLY A 182 -17.11 15.27 -3.00
C GLY A 182 -16.16 15.39 -1.79
N VAL A 183 -15.32 14.39 -1.53
CA VAL A 183 -14.35 14.38 -0.42
C VAL A 183 -12.94 14.52 -0.98
N LEU A 184 -12.15 15.46 -0.44
CA LEU A 184 -10.72 15.56 -0.74
C LEU A 184 -10.01 14.40 -0.04
N ILE A 185 -9.29 13.59 -0.82
CA ILE A 185 -8.55 12.42 -0.34
C ILE A 185 -7.13 12.81 0.06
N GLY A 186 -6.63 12.24 1.17
CA GLY A 186 -5.28 12.48 1.67
C GLY A 186 -5.21 13.43 2.86
N GLN A 187 -6.34 13.73 3.48
CA GLN A 187 -6.40 14.59 4.68
C GLN A 187 -5.89 13.88 5.95
N GLY A 188 -5.81 12.57 5.90
CA GLY A 188 -5.43 11.75 7.04
C GLY A 188 -6.60 11.43 7.97
N THR A 189 -6.45 10.37 8.75
CA THR A 189 -7.36 10.05 9.86
C THR A 189 -6.99 10.89 11.07
N GLN A 190 -7.98 11.46 11.74
CA GLN A 190 -7.83 12.15 13.02
C GLN A 190 -7.74 11.15 14.17
#